data_3ae951fbccbef8aa73d05f6eb4bcf84b
#
_entry.id   3ae951fbccbef8aa73d05f6eb4bcf84b
#
_cell.length_a   1.000
_cell.length_b   1.000
_cell.length_c   1.000
_cell.angle_alpha   90.00
_cell.angle_beta   90.00
_cell.angle_gamma   90.00
#
_symmetry.space_group_name_H-M   'P 1'
#
loop_
_entity.id
_entity.type
_entity.pdbx_description
1 polymer ?
#
loop_
_entity_poly.entity_id
_entity_poly.type
_entity_poly.pdbx_seq_one_letter_code
_entity_poly.pdbx_strand_id
1 'polypeptide(L)'
;VVSDRPKPMALIEGRPFMEYVTRELVRSGIDDIIFAVGYKGTMVEEYFGDGKRFGFCASYAYEETLLGTAGAIRNAGRYITEERFFVLNADTFYQIDYTRLKRLLDSLDLDMALVLREVPDVSRYGQAILDQDGFLTAFNEKTEEARKGTINGGIYLMRRSLMDTIPEGKVSLENDMIPRWLKEGKALGGFVNDGYFIDIGIPEAYRQFQEDVRNLVVI
;
A
#
# COMPACT_ATOMS: atom_id res chain seq x y z
N VAL A 1 9.45 -9.53 -14.05
CA VAL A 1 8.53 -10.68 -13.93
C VAL A 1 7.67 -10.79 -15.18
N VAL A 2 7.05 -9.74 -15.61
CA VAL A 2 6.26 -9.66 -16.87
C VAL A 2 6.58 -8.35 -17.57
N SER A 3 6.80 -8.39 -18.89
CA SER A 3 7.12 -7.20 -19.70
C SER A 3 5.92 -6.69 -20.52
N ASP A 4 4.90 -7.53 -20.67
CA ASP A 4 3.72 -7.29 -21.50
C ASP A 4 2.59 -6.57 -20.77
N ARG A 5 2.65 -6.48 -19.43
CA ARG A 5 1.62 -5.90 -18.55
C ARG A 5 2.21 -5.24 -17.31
N PRO A 6 1.45 -4.36 -16.60
CA PRO A 6 1.86 -3.85 -15.28
C PRO A 6 2.01 -5.01 -14.28
N LYS A 7 2.95 -4.91 -13.32
CA LYS A 7 3.16 -5.94 -12.30
C LYS A 7 1.87 -6.37 -11.58
N PRO A 8 0.98 -5.46 -11.16
CA PRO A 8 -0.27 -5.83 -10.50
C PRO A 8 -1.21 -6.66 -11.37
N MET A 9 -1.02 -6.63 -12.70
CA MET A 9 -1.79 -7.43 -13.65
C MET A 9 -1.10 -8.76 -14.01
N ALA A 10 0.00 -9.12 -13.34
CA ALA A 10 0.62 -10.43 -13.48
C ALA A 10 -0.35 -11.54 -13.05
N LEU A 11 -0.46 -12.60 -13.86
CA LEU A 11 -1.47 -13.64 -13.63
C LEU A 11 -1.01 -14.66 -12.58
N ILE A 12 -1.81 -14.80 -11.55
CA ILE A 12 -1.72 -15.84 -10.52
C ILE A 12 -2.90 -16.77 -10.71
N GLU A 13 -2.66 -18.02 -11.07
CA GLU A 13 -3.71 -19.02 -11.32
C GLU A 13 -4.84 -18.47 -12.24
N GLY A 14 -4.44 -17.79 -13.32
CA GLY A 14 -5.35 -17.25 -14.32
C GLY A 14 -6.05 -15.93 -13.97
N ARG A 15 -5.78 -15.35 -12.79
CA ARG A 15 -6.33 -14.06 -12.32
C ARG A 15 -5.22 -13.06 -12.09
N PRO A 16 -5.41 -11.75 -12.37
CA PRO A 16 -4.45 -10.73 -11.99
C PRO A 16 -4.17 -10.71 -10.49
N PHE A 17 -2.92 -10.48 -10.09
CA PHE A 17 -2.55 -10.32 -8.69
C PHE A 17 -3.42 -9.27 -7.96
N MET A 18 -3.71 -8.15 -8.61
CA MET A 18 -4.56 -7.09 -8.07
C MET A 18 -5.98 -7.58 -7.73
N GLU A 19 -6.52 -8.63 -8.38
CA GLU A 19 -7.81 -9.20 -7.99
C GLU A 19 -7.77 -9.81 -6.59
N TYR A 20 -6.66 -10.43 -6.19
CA TYR A 20 -6.50 -10.95 -4.83
C TYR A 20 -6.48 -9.81 -3.81
N VAL A 21 -5.79 -8.71 -4.12
CA VAL A 21 -5.74 -7.53 -3.26
C VAL A 21 -7.13 -6.90 -3.11
N THR A 22 -7.84 -6.67 -4.21
CA THR A 22 -9.19 -6.06 -4.17
C THR A 22 -10.21 -6.96 -3.46
N ARG A 23 -10.11 -8.28 -3.61
CA ARG A 23 -10.96 -9.23 -2.87
C ARG A 23 -10.77 -9.15 -1.36
N GLU A 24 -9.53 -8.99 -0.90
CA GLU A 24 -9.24 -8.81 0.53
C GLU A 24 -9.83 -7.50 1.06
N LEU A 25 -9.78 -6.43 0.28
CA LEU A 25 -10.42 -5.15 0.61
C LEU A 25 -11.95 -5.31 0.75
N VAL A 26 -12.59 -5.91 -0.25
CA VAL A 26 -14.05 -6.15 -0.23
C VAL A 26 -14.48 -7.01 0.96
N ARG A 27 -13.73 -8.07 1.27
CA ARG A 27 -13.97 -8.90 2.48
C ARG A 27 -13.86 -8.11 3.77
N SER A 28 -13.03 -7.08 3.77
CA SER A 28 -12.82 -6.17 4.91
C SER A 28 -13.83 -5.01 4.94
N GLY A 29 -14.83 -5.00 4.04
CA GLY A 29 -15.85 -3.96 3.96
C GLY A 29 -15.34 -2.65 3.33
N ILE A 30 -14.32 -2.74 2.47
CA ILE A 30 -13.80 -1.60 1.70
C ILE A 30 -14.20 -1.85 0.24
N ASP A 31 -15.20 -1.11 -0.22
CA ASP A 31 -15.89 -1.32 -1.50
C ASP A 31 -15.88 -0.09 -2.42
N ASP A 32 -15.16 0.96 -2.07
CA ASP A 32 -14.86 2.09 -2.96
C ASP A 32 -13.35 2.12 -3.21
N ILE A 33 -12.94 1.82 -4.44
CA ILE A 33 -11.52 1.61 -4.80
C ILE A 33 -11.12 2.56 -5.91
N ILE A 34 -10.09 3.37 -5.65
CA ILE A 34 -9.48 4.26 -6.63
C ILE A 34 -8.18 3.64 -7.12
N PHE A 35 -8.09 3.33 -8.39
CA PHE A 35 -6.86 2.86 -9.02
C PHE A 35 -6.04 4.06 -9.53
N ALA A 36 -4.88 4.31 -8.92
CA ALA A 36 -3.88 5.22 -9.47
C ALA A 36 -3.12 4.46 -10.57
N VAL A 37 -3.34 4.84 -11.83
CA VAL A 37 -2.87 4.09 -13.00
C VAL A 37 -1.99 4.95 -13.90
N GLY A 38 -0.84 4.40 -14.24
CA GLY A 38 0.12 4.99 -15.18
C GLY A 38 0.35 4.06 -16.39
N TYR A 39 1.54 3.49 -16.48
CA TYR A 39 1.93 2.61 -17.57
C TYR A 39 0.93 1.46 -17.81
N LYS A 40 0.34 1.41 -19.03
CA LYS A 40 -0.69 0.43 -19.41
C LYS A 40 -1.89 0.40 -18.45
N GLY A 41 -2.27 1.55 -17.87
CA GLY A 41 -3.39 1.66 -16.94
C GLY A 41 -4.73 1.20 -17.53
N THR A 42 -4.91 1.31 -18.85
CA THR A 42 -6.10 0.81 -19.55
C THR A 42 -6.34 -0.69 -19.34
N MET A 43 -5.30 -1.49 -19.15
CA MET A 43 -5.47 -2.93 -18.85
C MET A 43 -6.15 -3.16 -17.49
N VAL A 44 -5.92 -2.28 -16.52
CA VAL A 44 -6.59 -2.33 -15.20
C VAL A 44 -8.06 -1.97 -15.36
N GLU A 45 -8.35 -0.87 -16.07
CA GLU A 45 -9.70 -0.41 -16.33
C GLU A 45 -10.51 -1.40 -17.17
N GLU A 46 -9.93 -1.96 -18.23
CA GLU A 46 -10.56 -3.00 -19.07
C GLU A 46 -10.90 -4.26 -18.26
N TYR A 47 -10.05 -4.62 -17.28
CA TYR A 47 -10.28 -5.79 -16.45
C TYR A 47 -11.35 -5.56 -15.38
N PHE A 48 -11.27 -4.48 -14.63
CA PHE A 48 -12.17 -4.23 -13.49
C PHE A 48 -13.45 -3.49 -13.89
N GLY A 49 -13.45 -2.69 -14.95
CA GLY A 49 -14.60 -1.90 -15.40
C GLY A 49 -15.08 -0.95 -14.30
N ASP A 50 -16.37 -0.96 -14.00
CA ASP A 50 -16.98 -0.20 -12.89
C ASP A 50 -16.81 -0.88 -11.51
N GLY A 51 -16.16 -2.02 -11.43
CA GLY A 51 -15.91 -2.80 -10.22
C GLY A 51 -17.07 -3.66 -9.75
N LYS A 52 -18.31 -3.44 -10.20
CA LYS A 52 -19.53 -4.08 -9.64
C LYS A 52 -19.49 -5.60 -9.67
N ARG A 53 -18.96 -6.20 -10.73
CA ARG A 53 -18.83 -7.67 -10.82
C ARG A 53 -17.91 -8.28 -9.77
N PHE A 54 -17.06 -7.45 -9.15
CA PHE A 54 -16.12 -7.84 -8.09
C PHE A 54 -16.58 -7.40 -6.70
N GLY A 55 -17.73 -6.71 -6.59
CA GLY A 55 -18.33 -6.29 -5.34
C GLY A 55 -17.84 -4.94 -4.82
N PHE A 56 -17.29 -4.06 -5.68
CA PHE A 56 -16.85 -2.72 -5.33
C PHE A 56 -17.21 -1.69 -6.40
N CYS A 57 -17.04 -0.40 -6.10
CA CYS A 57 -17.08 0.70 -7.06
C CYS A 57 -15.65 1.08 -7.45
N ALA A 58 -15.35 1.18 -8.75
CA ALA A 58 -14.04 1.52 -9.26
C ALA A 58 -13.99 2.95 -9.81
N SER A 59 -12.94 3.69 -9.44
CA SER A 59 -12.54 4.95 -10.07
C SER A 59 -11.09 4.85 -10.55
N TYR A 60 -10.72 5.62 -11.58
CA TYR A 60 -9.39 5.56 -12.18
C TYR A 60 -8.76 6.94 -12.23
N ALA A 61 -7.63 7.09 -11.51
CA ALA A 61 -6.81 8.29 -11.52
C ALA A 61 -5.60 8.08 -12.44
N TYR A 62 -5.72 8.54 -13.67
CA TYR A 62 -4.64 8.40 -14.67
C TYR A 62 -3.51 9.39 -14.41
N GLU A 63 -2.28 8.88 -14.51
CA GLU A 63 -1.04 9.65 -14.51
C GLU A 63 -0.55 9.85 -15.95
N GLU A 64 -0.47 11.09 -16.42
CA GLU A 64 0.12 11.41 -17.73
C GLU A 64 1.65 11.27 -17.71
N THR A 65 2.24 11.53 -16.56
CA THR A 65 3.68 11.38 -16.28
C THR A 65 3.87 10.65 -14.96
N LEU A 66 5.05 10.05 -14.74
CA LEU A 66 5.33 9.35 -13.49
C LEU A 66 5.35 10.31 -12.31
N LEU A 67 4.37 10.21 -11.42
CA LEU A 67 4.18 11.11 -10.27
C LEU A 67 4.85 10.61 -8.97
N GLY A 68 5.28 9.35 -8.92
CA GLY A 68 5.73 8.73 -7.68
C GLY A 68 4.57 8.42 -6.72
N THR A 69 4.86 7.76 -5.60
CA THR A 69 3.81 7.24 -4.70
C THR A 69 2.95 8.35 -4.09
N ALA A 70 3.54 9.41 -3.56
CA ALA A 70 2.77 10.53 -2.99
C ALA A 70 2.09 11.38 -4.07
N GLY A 71 2.76 11.64 -5.19
CA GLY A 71 2.15 12.38 -6.30
C GLY A 71 0.93 11.66 -6.88
N ALA A 72 0.95 10.33 -6.96
CA ALA A 72 -0.19 9.51 -7.36
C ALA A 72 -1.36 9.63 -6.37
N ILE A 73 -1.08 9.63 -5.06
CA ILE A 73 -2.09 9.86 -4.02
C ILE A 73 -2.75 11.23 -4.20
N ARG A 74 -1.95 12.28 -4.37
CA ARG A 74 -2.46 13.64 -4.61
C ARG A 74 -3.32 13.70 -5.87
N ASN A 75 -2.88 13.09 -6.97
CA ASN A 75 -3.64 13.05 -8.22
C ASN A 75 -4.99 12.32 -8.07
N ALA A 76 -5.02 11.26 -7.25
CA ALA A 76 -6.25 10.53 -6.91
C ALA A 76 -7.18 11.33 -5.98
N GLY A 77 -6.69 12.37 -5.32
CA GLY A 77 -7.40 13.16 -4.31
C GLY A 77 -8.74 13.73 -4.76
N ARG A 78 -8.94 13.97 -6.07
CA ARG A 78 -10.22 14.42 -6.65
C ARG A 78 -11.36 13.39 -6.49
N TYR A 79 -11.03 12.12 -6.30
CA TYR A 79 -12.00 11.05 -6.08
C TYR A 79 -12.18 10.73 -4.59
N ILE A 80 -11.28 11.20 -3.72
CA ILE A 80 -11.31 10.92 -2.28
C ILE A 80 -12.25 11.90 -1.61
N THR A 81 -13.40 11.43 -1.15
CA THR A 81 -14.41 12.22 -0.42
C THR A 81 -14.29 12.07 1.09
N GLU A 82 -13.78 10.93 1.54
CA GLU A 82 -13.66 10.58 2.94
C GLU A 82 -12.54 11.35 3.65
N GLU A 83 -12.74 11.64 4.95
CA GLU A 83 -11.71 12.26 5.79
C GLU A 83 -10.49 11.37 5.98
N ARG A 84 -10.69 10.05 5.88
CA ARG A 84 -9.65 9.01 6.04
C ARG A 84 -9.78 8.00 4.92
N PHE A 85 -8.65 7.62 4.36
CA PHE A 85 -8.61 6.65 3.28
C PHE A 85 -7.39 5.75 3.41
N PHE A 86 -7.52 4.55 2.88
CA PHE A 86 -6.41 3.62 2.77
C PHE A 86 -5.60 3.87 1.49
N VAL A 87 -4.30 3.67 1.59
CA VAL A 87 -3.38 3.63 0.45
C VAL A 87 -2.68 2.27 0.48
N LEU A 88 -2.62 1.60 -0.66
CA LEU A 88 -1.97 0.30 -0.78
C LEU A 88 -1.01 0.29 -1.96
N ASN A 89 0.16 -0.30 -1.76
CA ASN A 89 1.07 -0.62 -2.84
C ASN A 89 0.44 -1.73 -3.71
N ALA A 90 0.39 -1.50 -5.02
CA ALA A 90 -0.32 -2.37 -5.95
C ALA A 90 0.37 -3.73 -6.22
N ASP A 91 1.62 -3.91 -5.79
CA ASP A 91 2.41 -5.13 -5.93
C ASP A 91 2.64 -5.88 -4.61
N THR A 92 1.94 -5.46 -3.55
CA THR A 92 1.99 -6.07 -2.22
C THR A 92 0.63 -6.65 -1.83
N PHE A 93 0.62 -7.88 -1.34
CA PHE A 93 -0.54 -8.50 -0.69
C PHE A 93 -0.24 -8.67 0.79
N TYR A 94 -1.10 -8.12 1.65
CA TYR A 94 -0.92 -8.21 3.09
C TYR A 94 -2.28 -8.36 3.79
N GLN A 95 -2.48 -9.47 4.48
CA GLN A 95 -3.68 -9.71 5.28
C GLN A 95 -3.57 -8.99 6.61
N ILE A 96 -4.47 -8.03 6.84
CA ILE A 96 -4.52 -7.23 8.06
C ILE A 96 -5.95 -7.08 8.58
N ASP A 97 -6.07 -6.72 9.85
CA ASP A 97 -7.32 -6.24 10.41
C ASP A 97 -7.44 -4.72 10.20
N TYR A 98 -8.12 -4.31 9.12
CA TYR A 98 -8.35 -2.91 8.78
C TYR A 98 -9.14 -2.16 9.87
N THR A 99 -9.98 -2.85 10.65
CA THR A 99 -10.72 -2.24 11.77
C THR A 99 -9.76 -1.87 12.91
N ARG A 100 -8.80 -2.74 13.23
CA ARG A 100 -7.77 -2.43 14.23
C ARG A 100 -6.89 -1.25 13.79
N LEU A 101 -6.55 -1.18 12.50
CA LEU A 101 -5.76 -0.06 11.96
C LEU A 101 -6.52 1.27 12.09
N LYS A 102 -7.84 1.29 11.81
CA LYS A 102 -8.69 2.48 12.04
C LYS A 102 -8.70 2.89 13.52
N ARG A 103 -8.88 1.92 14.43
CA ARG A 103 -8.88 2.19 15.87
C ARG A 103 -7.54 2.75 16.38
N LEU A 104 -6.42 2.25 15.85
CA LEU A 104 -5.10 2.78 16.20
C LEU A 104 -4.98 4.25 15.80
N LEU A 105 -5.32 4.59 14.57
CA LEU A 105 -5.28 5.98 14.08
C LEU A 105 -6.11 6.90 14.96
N ASP A 106 -7.30 6.46 15.38
CA ASP A 106 -8.19 7.24 16.25
C ASP A 106 -7.66 7.35 17.67
N SER A 107 -7.18 6.25 18.26
CA SER A 107 -6.76 6.22 19.66
C SER A 107 -5.50 7.05 19.93
N LEU A 108 -4.61 7.16 18.96
CA LEU A 108 -3.39 7.96 19.03
C LEU A 108 -3.50 9.31 18.32
N ASP A 109 -4.68 9.63 17.78
CA ASP A 109 -4.93 10.84 16.98
C ASP A 109 -3.90 11.07 15.86
N LEU A 110 -3.60 9.99 15.11
CA LEU A 110 -2.57 10.02 14.07
C LEU A 110 -3.04 10.76 12.81
N ASP A 111 -2.11 11.46 12.16
CA ASP A 111 -2.29 11.96 10.79
C ASP A 111 -2.19 10.81 9.77
N MET A 112 -1.31 9.81 10.04
CA MET A 112 -1.17 8.61 9.24
C MET A 112 -0.70 7.42 10.09
N ALA A 113 -1.24 6.24 9.81
CA ALA A 113 -0.76 4.97 10.34
C ALA A 113 -0.19 4.11 9.21
N LEU A 114 1.01 3.56 9.43
CA LEU A 114 1.69 2.62 8.51
C LEU A 114 1.50 1.20 9.01
N VAL A 115 1.16 0.27 8.11
CA VAL A 115 1.23 -1.15 8.45
C VAL A 115 2.67 -1.63 8.32
N LEU A 116 3.16 -2.23 9.38
CA LEU A 116 4.53 -2.67 9.51
C LEU A 116 4.59 -4.19 9.70
N ARG A 117 5.68 -4.79 9.25
CA ARG A 117 5.98 -6.21 9.45
C ARG A 117 7.34 -6.39 10.10
N GLU A 118 7.42 -7.25 11.11
CA GLU A 118 8.72 -7.72 11.61
C GLU A 118 9.32 -8.73 10.63
N VAL A 119 10.58 -8.53 10.28
CA VAL A 119 11.36 -9.45 9.44
C VAL A 119 12.72 -9.75 10.07
N PRO A 120 13.28 -10.93 9.80
CA PRO A 120 14.61 -11.29 10.31
C PRO A 120 15.73 -10.47 9.64
N ASP A 121 15.47 -9.93 8.43
CA ASP A 121 16.42 -9.16 7.64
C ASP A 121 15.75 -7.99 6.93
N VAL A 122 16.12 -6.76 7.32
CA VAL A 122 15.57 -5.51 6.75
C VAL A 122 16.38 -5.00 5.55
N SER A 123 17.49 -5.64 5.17
CA SER A 123 18.42 -5.11 4.14
C SER A 123 17.77 -4.80 2.79
N ARG A 124 16.64 -5.43 2.48
CA ARG A 124 15.90 -5.26 1.22
C ARG A 124 14.78 -4.22 1.27
N TYR A 125 14.46 -3.69 2.43
CA TYR A 125 13.27 -2.87 2.67
C TYR A 125 13.62 -1.57 3.40
N GLY A 126 12.73 -0.59 3.32
CA GLY A 126 12.77 0.58 4.19
C GLY A 126 12.41 0.18 5.63
N GLN A 127 13.21 0.60 6.60
CA GLN A 127 13.00 0.32 8.02
C GLN A 127 12.20 1.43 8.68
N ALA A 128 11.14 1.07 9.41
CA ALA A 128 10.40 1.95 10.29
C ALA A 128 10.86 1.76 11.75
N ILE A 129 11.10 2.85 12.45
CA ILE A 129 11.49 2.85 13.87
C ILE A 129 10.36 3.51 14.66
N LEU A 130 9.81 2.77 15.62
CA LEU A 130 8.77 3.24 16.52
C LEU A 130 9.34 3.53 17.90
N ASP A 131 8.73 4.49 18.61
CA ASP A 131 8.93 4.65 20.04
C ASP A 131 8.06 3.65 20.84
N GLN A 132 8.09 3.78 22.19
CA GLN A 132 7.36 2.91 23.10
C GLN A 132 5.83 3.07 23.02
N ASP A 133 5.36 4.22 22.54
CA ASP A 133 3.95 4.57 22.40
C ASP A 133 3.40 4.23 21.00
N GLY A 134 4.25 3.75 20.08
CA GLY A 134 3.89 3.35 18.74
C GLY A 134 3.97 4.46 17.68
N PHE A 135 4.54 5.63 18.02
CA PHE A 135 4.79 6.69 17.06
C PHE A 135 6.04 6.41 16.23
N LEU A 136 5.98 6.75 14.95
CA LEU A 136 7.10 6.65 14.04
C LEU A 136 8.10 7.76 14.35
N THR A 137 9.31 7.38 14.72
CA THR A 137 10.41 8.32 15.04
C THR A 137 11.41 8.46 13.91
N ALA A 138 11.56 7.42 13.09
CA ALA A 138 12.39 7.45 11.91
C ALA A 138 11.89 6.49 10.83
N PHE A 139 12.14 6.85 9.59
CA PHE A 139 11.93 6.00 8.43
C PHE A 139 13.22 6.03 7.60
N ASN A 140 13.95 4.92 7.61
CA ASN A 140 15.25 4.80 6.96
C ASN A 140 15.09 4.04 5.66
N GLU A 141 15.78 4.47 4.63
CA GLU A 141 15.93 3.67 3.42
C GLU A 141 16.69 2.34 3.68
N LYS A 142 16.73 1.51 2.65
CA LYS A 142 17.45 0.24 2.67
C LYS A 142 18.85 0.38 3.24
N THR A 143 19.20 -0.51 4.16
CA THR A 143 20.54 -0.62 4.70
C THR A 143 21.18 -1.90 4.15
N GLU A 144 22.50 -1.91 3.92
CA GLU A 144 23.22 -3.12 3.49
C GLU A 144 23.42 -4.13 4.65
N GLU A 145 23.10 -3.73 5.87
CA GLU A 145 23.26 -4.58 7.06
C GLU A 145 22.04 -5.48 7.27
N ALA A 146 22.27 -6.78 7.24
CA ALA A 146 21.28 -7.77 7.62
C ALA A 146 21.03 -7.71 9.14
N ARG A 147 19.84 -7.26 9.53
CA ARG A 147 19.41 -7.22 10.95
C ARG A 147 17.90 -7.38 11.07
N LYS A 148 17.45 -7.91 12.21
CA LYS A 148 16.04 -7.98 12.55
C LYS A 148 15.48 -6.56 12.72
N GLY A 149 14.27 -6.32 12.21
CA GLY A 149 13.58 -5.05 12.39
C GLY A 149 12.19 -5.04 11.75
N THR A 150 11.58 -3.86 11.77
CA THR A 150 10.26 -3.62 11.17
C THR A 150 10.40 -2.94 9.81
N ILE A 151 9.69 -3.47 8.84
CA ILE A 151 9.64 -2.92 7.47
C ILE A 151 8.27 -2.34 7.16
N ASN A 152 8.24 -1.47 6.16
CA ASN A 152 7.00 -0.97 5.58
C ASN A 152 6.26 -2.09 4.83
N GLY A 153 5.03 -2.37 5.23
CA GLY A 153 4.16 -3.37 4.62
C GLY A 153 3.36 -2.86 3.42
N GLY A 154 3.55 -1.60 3.01
CA GLY A 154 2.92 -1.04 1.82
C GLY A 154 1.42 -0.75 1.96
N ILE A 155 0.90 -0.70 3.18
CA ILE A 155 -0.48 -0.28 3.49
C ILE A 155 -0.43 0.89 4.47
N TYR A 156 -1.22 1.92 4.19
CA TYR A 156 -1.31 3.12 5.00
C TYR A 156 -2.77 3.50 5.21
N LEU A 157 -3.08 4.06 6.37
CA LEU A 157 -4.32 4.78 6.62
C LEU A 157 -3.96 6.25 6.83
N MET A 158 -4.47 7.14 6.01
CA MET A 158 -4.08 8.55 5.96
C MET A 158 -5.30 9.46 6.17
N ARG A 159 -5.12 10.57 6.88
CA ARG A 159 -6.08 11.68 6.89
C ARG A 159 -5.97 12.50 5.60
N ARG A 160 -7.10 12.95 5.08
CA ARG A 160 -7.16 13.81 3.89
C ARG A 160 -6.37 15.10 4.08
N SER A 161 -6.43 15.71 5.27
CA SER A 161 -5.67 16.92 5.61
C SER A 161 -4.16 16.74 5.43
N LEU A 162 -3.62 15.54 5.65
CA LEU A 162 -2.21 15.24 5.40
C LEU A 162 -1.92 15.15 3.90
N MET A 163 -2.80 14.50 3.12
CA MET A 163 -2.69 14.43 1.66
C MET A 163 -2.63 15.82 1.02
N ASP A 164 -3.40 16.78 1.52
CA ASP A 164 -3.44 18.15 1.00
C ASP A 164 -2.09 18.89 1.13
N THR A 165 -1.17 18.39 1.96
CA THR A 165 0.20 18.93 2.11
C THR A 165 1.20 18.38 1.08
N ILE A 166 0.82 17.38 0.29
CA ILE A 166 1.69 16.79 -0.74
C ILE A 166 1.83 17.81 -1.89
N PRO A 167 3.04 18.16 -2.31
CA PRO A 167 3.24 19.08 -3.44
C PRO A 167 2.86 18.42 -4.78
N GLU A 168 2.66 19.25 -5.79
CA GLU A 168 2.46 18.77 -7.16
C GLU A 168 3.75 18.21 -7.76
N GLY A 169 3.58 17.26 -8.70
CA GLY A 169 4.68 16.67 -9.45
C GLY A 169 5.11 15.31 -8.93
N LYS A 170 6.35 14.94 -9.25
CA LYS A 170 6.91 13.64 -8.89
C LYS A 170 7.41 13.64 -7.45
N VAL A 171 6.69 12.96 -6.56
CA VAL A 171 6.98 12.93 -5.12
C VAL A 171 6.85 11.49 -4.61
N SER A 172 7.83 11.03 -3.84
CA SER A 172 7.80 9.74 -3.14
C SER A 172 7.13 9.90 -1.77
N LEU A 173 6.26 8.96 -1.41
CA LEU A 173 5.70 8.92 -0.06
C LEU A 173 6.78 8.61 0.97
N GLU A 174 7.60 7.60 0.67
CA GLU A 174 8.60 7.04 1.58
C GLU A 174 9.84 7.92 1.71
N ASN A 175 10.34 8.43 0.57
CA ASN A 175 11.62 9.15 0.54
C ASN A 175 11.48 10.65 0.77
N ASP A 176 10.32 11.23 0.39
CA ASP A 176 10.12 12.66 0.47
C ASP A 176 9.16 13.05 1.60
N MET A 177 7.95 12.45 1.60
CA MET A 177 6.87 12.94 2.46
C MET A 177 6.95 12.43 3.90
N ILE A 178 7.19 11.15 4.12
CA ILE A 178 7.31 10.62 5.50
C ILE A 178 8.43 11.32 6.27
N PRO A 179 9.66 11.45 5.75
CA PRO A 179 10.72 12.19 6.44
C PRO A 179 10.40 13.68 6.65
N ARG A 180 9.72 14.31 5.69
CA ARG A 180 9.27 15.69 5.81
C ARG A 180 8.23 15.84 6.93
N TRP A 181 7.19 15.01 6.94
CA TRP A 181 6.13 15.06 7.94
C TRP A 181 6.64 14.79 9.36
N LEU A 182 7.60 13.88 9.52
CA LEU A 182 8.28 13.67 10.81
C LEU A 182 9.00 14.93 11.30
N LYS A 183 9.72 15.63 10.40
CA LYS A 183 10.37 16.90 10.73
C LYS A 183 9.38 18.03 11.05
N GLU A 184 8.21 18.03 10.43
CA GLU A 184 7.12 18.97 10.66
C GLU A 184 6.31 18.64 11.91
N GLY A 185 6.64 17.56 12.63
CA GLY A 185 5.94 17.16 13.86
C GLY A 185 4.57 16.54 13.62
N LYS A 186 4.31 15.98 12.44
CA LYS A 186 3.09 15.25 12.17
C LYS A 186 3.05 13.94 12.94
N ALA A 187 1.85 13.58 13.43
CA ALA A 187 1.63 12.37 14.19
C ALA A 187 1.55 11.15 13.25
N LEU A 188 2.67 10.48 13.02
CA LEU A 188 2.75 9.24 12.26
C LEU A 188 2.91 8.07 13.22
N GLY A 189 2.22 6.93 12.98
CA GLY A 189 2.31 5.76 13.83
C GLY A 189 2.45 4.47 13.06
N GLY A 190 2.82 3.39 13.74
CA GLY A 190 3.01 2.08 13.16
C GLY A 190 2.05 1.04 13.71
N PHE A 191 1.46 0.25 12.82
CA PHE A 191 0.65 -0.93 13.13
C PHE A 191 1.43 -2.18 12.75
N VAL A 192 2.10 -2.81 13.72
CA VAL A 192 2.82 -4.06 13.49
C VAL A 192 1.83 -5.20 13.37
N ASN A 193 1.90 -5.95 12.26
CA ASN A 193 1.02 -7.07 11.95
C ASN A 193 1.84 -8.28 11.49
N ASP A 194 1.38 -9.48 11.80
CA ASP A 194 2.03 -10.76 11.50
C ASP A 194 1.28 -11.62 10.47
N GLY A 195 0.20 -11.08 9.89
CA GLY A 195 -0.58 -11.75 8.86
C GLY A 195 0.23 -12.13 7.61
N TYR A 196 -0.37 -12.88 6.70
CA TYR A 196 0.29 -13.26 5.45
C TYR A 196 0.72 -12.02 4.65
N PHE A 197 1.98 -11.95 4.27
CA PHE A 197 2.60 -10.83 3.56
C PHE A 197 3.45 -11.31 2.40
N ILE A 198 3.26 -10.73 1.22
CA ILE A 198 4.13 -10.94 0.08
C ILE A 198 4.18 -9.73 -0.84
N ASP A 199 5.38 -9.40 -1.31
CA ASP A 199 5.65 -8.40 -2.34
C ASP A 199 6.13 -9.13 -3.59
N ILE A 200 5.33 -9.09 -4.67
CA ILE A 200 5.63 -9.78 -5.94
C ILE A 200 6.65 -9.04 -6.83
N GLY A 201 7.35 -8.05 -6.29
CA GLY A 201 8.38 -7.28 -7.00
C GLY A 201 9.55 -8.11 -7.54
N ILE A 202 9.76 -9.32 -7.02
CA ILE A 202 10.81 -10.25 -7.43
C ILE A 202 10.23 -11.58 -7.93
N PRO A 203 10.94 -12.29 -8.86
CA PRO A 203 10.45 -13.54 -9.43
C PRO A 203 10.21 -14.65 -8.41
N GLU A 204 11.01 -14.73 -7.35
CA GLU A 204 10.89 -15.72 -6.29
C GLU A 204 9.57 -15.55 -5.53
N ALA A 205 9.26 -14.33 -5.09
CA ALA A 205 8.03 -14.01 -4.38
C ALA A 205 6.79 -14.22 -5.28
N TYR A 206 6.89 -13.88 -6.56
CA TYR A 206 5.82 -14.14 -7.52
C TYR A 206 5.51 -15.64 -7.63
N ARG A 207 6.53 -16.51 -7.73
CA ARG A 207 6.35 -17.98 -7.74
C ARG A 207 5.78 -18.48 -6.43
N GLN A 208 6.29 -17.98 -5.30
CA GLN A 208 5.79 -18.34 -3.98
C GLN A 208 4.30 -18.03 -3.85
N PHE A 209 3.86 -16.83 -4.28
CA PHE A 209 2.45 -16.47 -4.23
C PHE A 209 1.56 -17.39 -5.08
N GLN A 210 2.04 -17.84 -6.26
CA GLN A 210 1.31 -18.83 -7.06
C GLN A 210 1.14 -20.16 -6.31
N GLU A 211 2.19 -20.65 -5.65
CA GLU A 211 2.14 -21.87 -4.85
C GLU A 211 1.19 -21.73 -3.66
N ASP A 212 1.26 -20.58 -2.95
CA ASP A 212 0.43 -20.31 -1.77
C ASP A 212 -1.06 -20.21 -2.14
N VAL A 213 -1.39 -19.63 -3.30
CA VAL A 213 -2.77 -19.61 -3.82
C VAL A 213 -3.25 -21.02 -4.16
N ARG A 214 -2.43 -21.85 -4.83
CA ARG A 214 -2.78 -23.26 -5.12
C ARG A 214 -3.03 -24.07 -3.87
N ASN A 215 -2.24 -23.83 -2.83
CA ASN A 215 -2.32 -24.55 -1.55
C ASN A 215 -3.38 -23.97 -0.59
N LEU A 216 -4.21 -23.01 -1.06
CA LEU A 216 -5.26 -22.36 -0.26
C LEU A 216 -4.74 -21.62 0.99
N VAL A 217 -3.48 -21.21 0.99
CA VAL A 217 -2.88 -20.38 2.05
C VAL A 217 -3.45 -18.97 1.98
N VAL A 218 -3.82 -18.54 0.76
CA VAL A 218 -4.39 -17.22 0.46
C VAL A 218 -5.74 -17.45 -0.22
N ILE A 219 -6.85 -17.10 0.43
CA ILE A 219 -8.21 -17.25 -0.13
C ILE A 219 -8.95 -15.93 0.01
#